data_2d313f5daf23f28830fc5269d6a9079c
#
_entry.id   2d313f5daf23f28830fc5269d6a9079c
#
_cell.length_a   1.000
_cell.length_b   1.000
_cell.length_c   1.000
_cell.angle_alpha   90.00
_cell.angle_beta   90.00
_cell.angle_gamma   90.00
#
_symmetry.space_group_name_H-M   'P 1'
#
loop_
_entity.id
_entity.type
_entity.pdbx_description
1 polymer ?
#
loop_
_entity_poly.entity_id
_entity_poly.type
_entity_poly.pdbx_seq_one_letter_code
_entity_poly.pdbx_strand_id
1 'polypeptide(L)'
;IKAVGQLDETRILSCAAALADAAGLELGRALSEAARAHSALPLTAHDLRVVDGGLTGHVGSSYMVLGTGALMVNMGVTIPAERDSQVAMYLLADNQLAGVITLRYLPTKHTYKAMRLMRRMHMNAVIAARDFNVSPAMVEEEFDLRRGFADQPDPAGVARLLDPRYAKGDAPA
;
A
#
# COMPACT_ATOMS: atom_id res chain seq x y z
N ILE A 1 -6.29 6.50 12.49
CA ILE A 1 -5.41 7.55 11.97
C ILE A 1 -4.89 8.34 13.14
N LYS A 2 -3.67 8.82 13.02
CA LYS A 2 -3.04 9.69 14.02
C LYS A 2 -2.38 10.86 13.30
N ALA A 3 -2.88 12.06 13.52
CA ALA A 3 -2.23 13.29 13.08
C ALA A 3 -0.99 13.56 13.94
N VAL A 4 0.10 13.97 13.30
CA VAL A 4 1.39 14.26 13.98
C VAL A 4 1.84 15.69 13.72
N GLY A 5 1.50 16.24 12.54
CA GLY A 5 1.90 17.58 12.12
C GLY A 5 0.75 18.61 12.16
N GLN A 6 0.76 19.51 11.20
CA GLN A 6 -0.22 20.61 11.10
C GLN A 6 -1.54 20.20 10.42
N LEU A 7 -1.56 19.07 9.73
CA LEU A 7 -2.75 18.56 9.05
C LEU A 7 -3.64 17.81 10.04
N ASP A 8 -4.94 18.05 9.96
CA ASP A 8 -5.93 17.23 10.67
C ASP A 8 -6.13 15.85 10.02
N GLU A 9 -6.76 14.92 10.72
CA GLU A 9 -6.99 13.54 10.26
C GLU A 9 -7.79 13.50 8.96
N THR A 10 -8.76 14.41 8.80
CA THR A 10 -9.58 14.52 7.61
C THR A 10 -8.75 14.91 6.38
N ARG A 11 -7.86 15.88 6.54
CA ARG A 11 -6.95 16.32 5.48
C ARG A 11 -5.93 15.26 5.13
N ILE A 12 -5.38 14.55 6.13
CA ILE A 12 -4.47 13.42 5.93
C ILE A 12 -5.12 12.35 5.06
N LEU A 13 -6.37 11.97 5.39
CA LEU A 13 -7.13 11.00 4.58
C LEU A 13 -7.35 11.47 3.15
N SER A 14 -7.76 12.72 2.96
CA SER A 14 -8.00 13.29 1.62
C SER A 14 -6.73 13.27 0.77
N CYS A 15 -5.59 13.65 1.35
CA CYS A 15 -4.30 13.65 0.65
C CYS A 15 -3.84 12.23 0.30
N ALA A 16 -3.94 11.30 1.26
CA ALA A 16 -3.58 9.90 1.03
C ALA A 16 -4.47 9.25 -0.04
N ALA A 17 -5.78 9.49 0.01
CA ALA A 17 -6.74 9.02 -0.98
C ALA A 17 -6.41 9.58 -2.37
N ALA A 18 -6.13 10.89 -2.48
CA ALA A 18 -5.81 11.53 -3.75
C ALA A 18 -4.56 10.91 -4.42
N LEU A 19 -3.51 10.65 -3.65
CA LEU A 19 -2.29 9.99 -4.16
C LEU A 19 -2.56 8.56 -4.60
N ALA A 20 -3.24 7.77 -3.76
CA ALA A 20 -3.52 6.37 -4.04
C ALA A 20 -4.49 6.18 -5.21
N ASP A 21 -5.53 7.02 -5.33
CA ASP A 21 -6.47 7.02 -6.44
C ASP A 21 -5.77 7.42 -7.76
N ALA A 22 -4.91 8.44 -7.73
CA ALA A 22 -4.14 8.86 -8.91
C ALA A 22 -3.15 7.78 -9.37
N ALA A 23 -2.63 6.95 -8.44
CA ALA A 23 -1.79 5.79 -8.75
C ALA A 23 -2.60 4.56 -9.22
N GLY A 24 -3.93 4.59 -9.18
CA GLY A 24 -4.78 3.47 -9.50
C GLY A 24 -4.63 2.29 -8.54
N LEU A 25 -4.31 2.56 -7.26
CA LEU A 25 -4.22 1.52 -6.24
C LEU A 25 -5.62 1.19 -5.69
N GLU A 26 -5.86 -0.09 -5.42
CA GLU A 26 -7.09 -0.54 -4.73
C GLU A 26 -7.25 0.12 -3.35
N LEU A 27 -6.14 0.43 -2.70
CA LEU A 27 -6.08 1.18 -1.45
C LEU A 27 -6.74 2.57 -1.57
N GLY A 28 -6.65 3.22 -2.73
CA GLY A 28 -7.26 4.53 -2.98
C GLY A 28 -8.75 4.53 -2.70
N ARG A 29 -9.47 3.49 -3.18
CA ARG A 29 -10.90 3.35 -2.91
C ARG A 29 -11.20 3.28 -1.42
N ALA A 30 -10.46 2.45 -0.67
CA ALA A 30 -10.66 2.31 0.77
C ALA A 30 -10.39 3.62 1.53
N LEU A 31 -9.33 4.33 1.15
CA LEU A 31 -9.00 5.64 1.72
C LEU A 31 -10.05 6.70 1.37
N SER A 32 -10.56 6.70 0.13
CA SER A 32 -11.61 7.60 -0.32
C SER A 32 -12.94 7.34 0.40
N GLU A 33 -13.27 6.08 0.67
CA GLU A 33 -14.44 5.72 1.48
C GLU A 33 -14.27 6.17 2.93
N ALA A 34 -13.11 5.96 3.52
CA ALA A 34 -12.79 6.44 4.86
C ALA A 34 -12.83 7.98 4.95
N ALA A 35 -12.27 8.66 3.94
CA ALA A 35 -12.30 10.13 3.86
C ALA A 35 -13.75 10.66 3.82
N ARG A 36 -14.60 10.07 3.00
CA ARG A 36 -16.02 10.45 2.94
C ARG A 36 -16.76 10.21 4.27
N ALA A 37 -16.46 9.10 4.95
CA ALA A 37 -17.04 8.81 6.27
C ALA A 37 -16.69 9.86 7.32
N HIS A 38 -15.56 10.56 7.16
CA HIS A 38 -15.11 11.67 7.99
C HIS A 38 -15.47 13.06 7.39
N SER A 39 -16.39 13.10 6.43
CA SER A 39 -16.82 14.33 5.75
C SER A 39 -15.69 15.11 5.08
N ALA A 40 -14.65 14.39 4.67
CA ALA A 40 -13.50 14.96 3.99
C ALA A 40 -13.84 15.34 2.54
N LEU A 41 -13.32 16.47 2.08
CA LEU A 41 -13.47 16.89 0.69
C LEU A 41 -12.52 16.08 -0.21
N PRO A 42 -12.99 15.62 -1.40
CA PRO A 42 -12.12 14.96 -2.36
C PRO A 42 -11.06 15.93 -2.86
N LEU A 43 -9.85 15.42 -3.00
CA LEU A 43 -8.71 16.15 -3.54
C LEU A 43 -8.17 15.42 -4.77
N THR A 44 -7.39 16.12 -5.59
CA THR A 44 -6.68 15.55 -6.73
C THR A 44 -5.18 15.68 -6.52
N ALA A 45 -4.46 14.63 -6.90
CA ALA A 45 -3.01 14.63 -6.95
C ALA A 45 -2.52 14.76 -8.40
N HIS A 46 -1.36 15.39 -8.57
CA HIS A 46 -0.66 15.53 -9.84
C HIS A 46 0.83 15.28 -9.69
N ASP A 47 1.56 15.16 -10.80
CA ASP A 47 2.99 14.85 -10.84
C ASP A 47 3.36 13.60 -10.04
N LEU A 48 2.49 12.59 -10.14
CA LEU A 48 2.62 11.36 -9.39
C LEU A 48 3.84 10.54 -9.85
N ARG A 49 4.58 10.01 -8.89
CA ARG A 49 5.64 9.03 -9.12
C ARG A 49 5.51 7.88 -8.14
N VAL A 50 5.67 6.67 -8.66
CA VAL A 50 5.80 5.46 -7.84
C VAL A 50 7.27 5.33 -7.47
N VAL A 51 7.55 5.18 -6.19
CA VAL A 51 8.89 4.96 -5.64
C VAL A 51 8.90 3.64 -4.87
N ASP A 52 10.09 3.15 -4.53
CA ASP A 52 10.18 1.94 -3.71
C ASP A 52 9.56 2.19 -2.32
N GLY A 53 8.55 1.40 -2.00
CA GLY A 53 7.81 1.51 -0.74
C GLY A 53 6.77 2.64 -0.67
N GLY A 54 6.40 3.31 -1.78
CA GLY A 54 5.39 4.35 -1.73
C GLY A 54 5.13 5.14 -3.00
N LEU A 55 4.51 6.30 -2.81
CA LEU A 55 4.09 7.25 -3.83
C LEU A 55 4.55 8.65 -3.47
N THR A 56 4.91 9.43 -4.47
CA THR A 56 5.16 10.87 -4.32
C THR A 56 4.33 11.66 -5.33
N GLY A 57 3.96 12.88 -5.00
CA GLY A 57 3.18 13.74 -5.89
C GLY A 57 2.82 15.05 -5.22
N HIS A 58 2.01 15.86 -5.87
CA HIS A 58 1.52 17.12 -5.32
C HIS A 58 0.02 17.04 -5.09
N VAL A 59 -0.43 17.58 -3.96
CA VAL A 59 -1.84 17.83 -3.67
C VAL A 59 -2.01 19.31 -3.36
N GLY A 60 -2.64 20.04 -4.27
CA GLY A 60 -2.58 21.51 -4.27
C GLY A 60 -1.15 21.98 -4.52
N SER A 61 -0.62 22.85 -3.66
CA SER A 61 0.75 23.36 -3.73
C SER A 61 1.76 22.54 -2.91
N SER A 62 1.31 21.56 -2.11
CA SER A 62 2.20 20.82 -1.20
C SER A 62 2.73 19.55 -1.85
N TYR A 63 4.02 19.30 -1.69
CA TYR A 63 4.63 18.03 -2.04
C TYR A 63 4.30 16.97 -0.99
N MET A 64 3.75 15.86 -1.44
CA MET A 64 3.29 14.77 -0.58
C MET A 64 4.05 13.48 -0.86
N VAL A 65 4.34 12.74 0.19
CA VAL A 65 4.88 11.37 0.11
C VAL A 65 4.00 10.46 0.94
N LEU A 66 3.50 9.40 0.33
CA LEU A 66 2.70 8.37 0.99
C LEU A 66 3.45 7.04 0.90
N GLY A 67 3.76 6.42 2.03
CA GLY A 67 4.52 5.17 1.95
C GLY A 67 4.78 4.46 3.26
N THR A 68 5.60 3.43 3.19
CA THR A 68 6.00 2.58 4.31
C THR A 68 6.97 3.29 5.25
N GLY A 69 7.12 2.74 6.47
CA GLY A 69 8.13 3.22 7.42
C GLY A 69 9.56 3.13 6.87
N ALA A 70 9.87 2.12 6.06
CA ALA A 70 11.18 1.98 5.42
C ALA A 70 11.47 3.16 4.47
N LEU A 71 10.50 3.56 3.65
CA LEU A 71 10.63 4.74 2.80
C LEU A 71 10.89 6.00 3.64
N MET A 72 10.16 6.20 4.75
CA MET A 72 10.33 7.36 5.62
C MET A 72 11.74 7.42 6.22
N VAL A 73 12.25 6.29 6.71
CA VAL A 73 13.62 6.18 7.25
C VAL A 73 14.65 6.49 6.17
N ASN A 74 14.48 5.97 4.95
CA ASN A 74 15.37 6.25 3.82
C ASN A 74 15.37 7.74 3.43
N MET A 75 14.26 8.43 3.65
CA MET A 75 14.15 9.90 3.48
C MET A 75 14.67 10.70 4.68
N GLY A 76 15.20 10.04 5.71
CA GLY A 76 15.73 10.70 6.90
C GLY A 76 14.67 11.21 7.87
N VAL A 77 13.44 10.75 7.75
CA VAL A 77 12.33 11.16 8.63
C VAL A 77 12.24 10.22 9.82
N THR A 78 12.24 10.79 11.02
CA THR A 78 12.01 10.03 12.25
C THR A 78 10.54 9.65 12.36
N ILE A 79 10.25 8.36 12.44
CA ILE A 79 8.90 7.83 12.61
C ILE A 79 8.71 7.35 14.06
N PRO A 80 7.48 7.47 14.61
CA PRO A 80 7.16 6.88 15.90
C PRO A 80 7.39 5.37 15.89
N ALA A 81 7.97 4.82 16.96
CA ALA A 81 8.08 3.37 17.12
C ALA A 81 6.67 2.78 17.27
N GLU A 82 6.24 2.01 16.29
CA GLU A 82 4.99 1.27 16.38
C GLU A 82 5.20 -0.04 17.13
N ARG A 83 4.29 -0.33 18.06
CA ARG A 83 4.36 -1.51 18.92
C ARG A 83 3.44 -2.65 18.48
N ASP A 84 2.57 -2.43 17.51
CA ASP A 84 1.58 -3.41 17.08
C ASP A 84 1.87 -3.94 15.67
N SER A 85 1.52 -5.20 15.45
CA SER A 85 1.58 -5.94 14.17
C SER A 85 0.67 -5.39 13.06
N GLN A 86 0.24 -4.15 13.17
CA GLN A 86 -0.59 -3.49 12.17
C GLN A 86 0.29 -2.80 11.12
N VAL A 87 -0.12 -2.90 9.87
CA VAL A 87 0.58 -2.22 8.78
C VAL A 87 0.33 -0.72 8.90
N ALA A 88 1.41 0.03 9.09
CA ALA A 88 1.36 1.48 9.13
C ALA A 88 1.84 2.10 7.83
N MET A 89 1.08 3.08 7.40
CA MET A 89 1.39 3.94 6.26
C MET A 89 1.56 5.37 6.73
N TYR A 90 2.56 6.04 6.23
CA TYR A 90 2.96 7.37 6.65
C TYR A 90 2.70 8.38 5.54
N LEU A 91 2.20 9.56 5.90
CA LEU A 91 2.05 10.69 5.01
C LEU A 91 3.02 11.80 5.42
N LEU A 92 3.87 12.22 4.50
CA LEU A 92 4.65 13.46 4.64
C LEU A 92 3.98 14.56 3.82
N ALA A 93 4.06 15.78 4.35
CA ALA A 93 3.75 17.00 3.64
C ALA A 93 4.98 17.91 3.70
N ASP A 94 5.51 18.32 2.55
CA ASP A 94 6.69 19.18 2.44
C ASP A 94 7.87 18.68 3.29
N ASN A 95 8.16 17.38 3.21
CA ASN A 95 9.19 16.64 3.94
C ASN A 95 9.01 16.55 5.47
N GLN A 96 7.85 16.90 5.99
CA GLN A 96 7.52 16.76 7.41
C GLN A 96 6.45 15.68 7.61
N LEU A 97 6.60 14.87 8.66
CA LEU A 97 5.60 13.87 8.99
C LEU A 97 4.27 14.55 9.35
N ALA A 98 3.27 14.37 8.52
CA ALA A 98 1.92 14.89 8.72
C ALA A 98 1.04 13.91 9.51
N GLY A 99 1.16 12.61 9.24
CA GLY A 99 0.36 11.65 9.96
C GLY A 99 0.69 10.20 9.66
N VAL A 100 0.07 9.33 10.45
CA VAL A 100 0.17 7.88 10.37
C VAL A 100 -1.21 7.29 10.15
N ILE A 101 -1.35 6.45 9.16
CA ILE A 101 -2.58 5.74 8.81
C ILE A 101 -2.35 4.26 9.07
N THR A 102 -3.06 3.69 10.02
CA THR A 102 -2.98 2.27 10.32
C THR A 102 -3.96 1.51 9.43
N LEU A 103 -3.47 0.50 8.75
CA LEU A 103 -4.23 -0.35 7.84
C LEU A 103 -4.44 -1.72 8.46
N ARG A 104 -5.59 -2.31 8.19
CA ARG A 104 -5.87 -3.70 8.48
C ARG A 104 -6.32 -4.41 7.22
N TYR A 105 -5.54 -5.36 6.77
CA TYR A 105 -5.90 -6.23 5.66
C TYR A 105 -6.74 -7.40 6.16
N LEU A 106 -7.88 -7.62 5.53
CA LEU A 106 -8.78 -8.72 5.89
C LEU A 106 -8.90 -9.67 4.70
N PRO A 107 -8.20 -10.81 4.74
CA PRO A 107 -8.28 -11.78 3.67
C PRO A 107 -9.70 -12.34 3.51
N THR A 108 -10.10 -12.59 2.29
CA THR A 108 -11.39 -13.23 2.01
C THR A 108 -11.35 -14.72 2.37
N LYS A 109 -12.53 -15.32 2.57
CA LYS A 109 -12.64 -16.79 2.76
C LYS A 109 -12.03 -17.58 1.59
N HIS A 110 -12.07 -17.03 0.37
CA HIS A 110 -11.48 -17.66 -0.80
C HIS A 110 -9.96 -17.62 -0.74
N THR A 111 -9.39 -16.50 -0.30
CA THR A 111 -7.94 -16.36 -0.10
C THR A 111 -7.43 -17.36 0.93
N TYR A 112 -8.11 -17.50 2.08
CA TYR A 112 -7.76 -18.51 3.08
C TYR A 112 -7.78 -19.94 2.52
N LYS A 113 -8.84 -20.28 1.75
CA LYS A 113 -8.93 -21.60 1.11
C LYS A 113 -7.80 -21.84 0.10
N ALA A 114 -7.48 -20.84 -0.71
CA ALA A 114 -6.41 -20.91 -1.70
C ALA A 114 -5.05 -21.14 -1.04
N MET A 115 -4.69 -20.30 -0.04
CA MET A 115 -3.42 -20.42 0.67
C MET A 115 -3.28 -21.77 1.39
N ARG A 116 -4.35 -22.25 2.02
CA ARG A 116 -4.37 -23.59 2.66
C ARG A 116 -4.17 -24.70 1.64
N LEU A 117 -4.78 -24.61 0.45
CA LEU A 117 -4.62 -25.60 -0.61
C LEU A 117 -3.19 -25.60 -1.15
N MET A 118 -2.64 -24.41 -1.47
CA MET A 118 -1.25 -24.27 -1.94
C MET A 118 -0.25 -24.85 -0.94
N ARG A 119 -0.43 -24.57 0.36
CA ARG A 119 0.40 -25.16 1.42
C ARG A 119 0.34 -26.69 1.41
N ARG A 120 -0.83 -27.29 1.26
CA ARG A 120 -1.01 -28.75 1.19
C ARG A 120 -0.38 -29.38 -0.05
N MET A 121 -0.38 -28.64 -1.15
CA MET A 121 0.20 -29.09 -2.44
C MET A 121 1.69 -28.76 -2.56
N HIS A 122 2.32 -28.20 -1.52
CA HIS A 122 3.72 -27.76 -1.53
C HIS A 122 4.03 -26.72 -2.64
N MET A 123 3.05 -25.91 -3.00
CA MET A 123 3.20 -24.84 -3.97
C MET A 123 3.60 -23.54 -3.23
N ASN A 124 4.45 -22.73 -3.87
CA ASN A 124 4.73 -21.40 -3.42
C ASN A 124 3.76 -20.38 -4.04
N ALA A 125 3.50 -19.29 -3.34
CA ALA A 125 2.66 -18.20 -3.82
C ALA A 125 3.52 -17.11 -4.47
N VAL A 126 2.99 -16.50 -5.53
CA VAL A 126 3.56 -15.28 -6.11
C VAL A 126 2.57 -14.15 -5.86
N ILE A 127 3.04 -13.07 -5.21
CA ILE A 127 2.22 -11.91 -4.89
C ILE A 127 2.31 -10.91 -6.04
N ALA A 128 1.23 -10.76 -6.80
CA ALA A 128 1.10 -9.76 -7.84
C ALA A 128 0.23 -8.60 -7.33
N ALA A 129 0.71 -7.87 -6.33
CA ALA A 129 0.02 -6.70 -5.77
C ALA A 129 0.75 -5.41 -6.15
N ARG A 130 -0.01 -4.38 -6.52
CA ARG A 130 0.52 -3.01 -6.71
C ARG A 130 0.59 -2.24 -5.39
N ASP A 131 -0.07 -2.74 -4.35
CA ASP A 131 -0.05 -2.12 -3.03
C ASP A 131 1.31 -2.35 -2.38
N PHE A 132 2.04 -1.28 -2.14
CA PHE A 132 3.39 -1.30 -1.56
C PHE A 132 3.40 -1.75 -0.08
N ASN A 133 2.24 -1.84 0.58
CA ASN A 133 2.14 -2.37 1.94
C ASN A 133 2.00 -3.89 1.97
N VAL A 134 1.64 -4.52 0.86
CA VAL A 134 1.51 -5.97 0.79
C VAL A 134 2.86 -6.59 0.47
N SER A 135 3.43 -7.30 1.43
CA SER A 135 4.73 -7.95 1.30
C SER A 135 4.63 -9.47 1.51
N PRO A 136 5.61 -10.26 1.03
CA PRO A 136 5.71 -11.67 1.33
C PRO A 136 5.66 -11.98 2.82
N ALA A 137 6.41 -11.23 3.63
CA ALA A 137 6.46 -11.42 5.09
C ALA A 137 5.09 -11.23 5.74
N MET A 138 4.34 -10.20 5.34
CA MET A 138 2.98 -9.95 5.81
C MET A 138 2.04 -11.11 5.46
N VAL A 139 2.12 -11.63 4.23
CA VAL A 139 1.28 -12.76 3.79
C VAL A 139 1.64 -14.04 4.56
N GLU A 140 2.93 -14.30 4.75
CA GLU A 140 3.41 -15.46 5.49
C GLU A 140 2.94 -15.43 6.96
N GLU A 141 2.99 -14.26 7.59
CA GLU A 141 2.52 -14.06 8.97
C GLU A 141 1.00 -14.21 9.08
N GLU A 142 0.22 -13.55 8.22
CA GLU A 142 -1.25 -13.58 8.25
C GLU A 142 -1.81 -15.00 8.08
N PHE A 143 -1.15 -15.85 7.27
CA PHE A 143 -1.62 -17.21 6.98
C PHE A 143 -0.85 -18.31 7.71
N ASP A 144 0.01 -17.98 8.67
CA ASP A 144 0.88 -18.92 9.40
C ASP A 144 1.64 -19.86 8.43
N LEU A 145 2.37 -19.25 7.50
CA LEU A 145 3.12 -19.95 6.48
C LEU A 145 4.62 -19.93 6.78
N ARG A 146 5.34 -20.92 6.24
CA ARG A 146 6.80 -20.92 6.35
C ARG A 146 7.41 -19.75 5.60
N ARG A 147 8.54 -19.25 6.08
CA ARG A 147 9.33 -18.23 5.35
C ARG A 147 9.74 -18.76 3.97
N GLY A 148 9.64 -17.88 2.97
CA GLY A 148 9.88 -18.22 1.56
C GLY A 148 8.75 -19.02 0.91
N PHE A 149 7.56 -19.00 1.51
CA PHE A 149 6.35 -19.52 0.87
C PHE A 149 5.81 -18.53 -0.16
N ALA A 150 5.87 -17.26 0.15
CA ALA A 150 5.46 -16.19 -0.74
C ALA A 150 6.67 -15.48 -1.34
N ASP A 151 6.55 -15.10 -2.60
CA ASP A 151 7.54 -14.32 -3.33
C ASP A 151 6.85 -13.12 -4.01
N GLN A 152 7.59 -12.05 -4.21
CA GLN A 152 7.09 -10.86 -4.89
C GLN A 152 8.07 -10.47 -5.99
N PRO A 153 7.66 -10.53 -7.25
CA PRO A 153 8.48 -10.09 -8.37
C PRO A 153 8.80 -8.60 -8.27
N ASP A 154 9.79 -8.18 -9.02
CA ASP A 154 10.07 -6.77 -9.23
C ASP A 154 8.85 -6.03 -9.84
N PRO A 155 8.80 -4.71 -9.82
CA PRO A 155 7.66 -3.94 -10.33
C PRO A 155 7.31 -4.26 -11.78
N ALA A 156 8.29 -4.57 -12.63
CA ALA A 156 8.05 -4.95 -14.03
C ALA A 156 7.43 -6.36 -14.13
N GLY A 157 7.85 -7.29 -13.29
CA GLY A 157 7.24 -8.61 -13.14
C GLY A 157 5.81 -8.54 -12.65
N VAL A 158 5.54 -7.72 -11.63
CA VAL A 158 4.16 -7.47 -11.15
C VAL A 158 3.29 -6.90 -12.26
N ALA A 159 3.78 -5.92 -13.01
CA ALA A 159 3.03 -5.31 -14.12
C ALA A 159 2.68 -6.36 -15.20
N ARG A 160 3.63 -7.25 -15.54
CA ARG A 160 3.36 -8.36 -16.46
C ARG A 160 2.32 -9.32 -15.94
N LEU A 161 2.42 -9.76 -14.68
CA LEU A 161 1.46 -10.70 -14.09
C LEU A 161 0.04 -10.13 -14.01
N LEU A 162 -0.09 -8.82 -13.88
CA LEU A 162 -1.38 -8.12 -13.85
C LEU A 162 -1.90 -7.74 -15.24
N ASP A 163 -1.14 -7.97 -16.31
CA ASP A 163 -1.60 -7.76 -17.68
C ASP A 163 -2.62 -8.82 -18.08
N PRO A 164 -3.85 -8.44 -18.49
CA PRO A 164 -4.89 -9.39 -18.89
C PRO A 164 -4.47 -10.31 -20.05
N ARG A 165 -3.51 -9.89 -20.88
CA ARG A 165 -2.97 -10.70 -21.99
C ARG A 165 -2.16 -11.88 -21.45
N TYR A 166 -1.41 -11.67 -20.37
CA TYR A 166 -0.64 -12.74 -19.74
C TYR A 166 -1.53 -13.87 -19.21
N ALA A 167 -2.67 -13.53 -18.61
CA ALA A 167 -3.63 -14.50 -18.09
C ALA A 167 -4.28 -15.36 -19.19
N LYS A 168 -4.29 -14.90 -20.45
CA LYS A 168 -4.83 -15.63 -21.62
C LYS A 168 -3.80 -16.49 -22.35
N GLY A 169 -2.57 -16.54 -21.88
CA GLY A 169 -1.51 -17.30 -22.57
C GLY A 169 -0.92 -16.58 -23.80
N ASP A 170 -1.33 -15.35 -24.07
CA ASP A 170 -0.85 -14.54 -25.19
C ASP A 170 0.41 -13.72 -24.82
N ALA A 171 1.19 -14.21 -23.87
CA ALA A 171 2.42 -13.52 -23.47
C ALA A 171 3.40 -13.47 -24.65
N PRO A 172 3.93 -12.30 -25.02
CA PRO A 172 4.97 -12.21 -26.03
C PRO A 172 6.20 -12.99 -25.57
N ALA A 173 6.77 -13.75 -26.51
CA ALA A 173 8.00 -14.52 -26.33
C ALA A 173 9.19 -13.62 -25.93
#